data_33881e87e32caa5725448b703c26c720
#
_entry.id   33881e87e32caa5725448b703c26c720
#
_cell.length_a   1.000
_cell.length_b   1.000
_cell.length_c   1.000
_cell.angle_alpha   90.00
_cell.angle_beta   90.00
_cell.angle_gamma   90.00
#
_symmetry.space_group_name_H-M   'P 1'
#
loop_
_entity.id
_entity.type
_entity.pdbx_description
1 polymer ?
#
loop_
_entity_poly.entity_id
_entity_poly.type
_entity_poly.pdbx_seq_one_letter_code
_entity_poly.pdbx_strand_id
1 'polypeptide(L)'
;MTSLVAAFPMYQRAELRPAFDALWSGTRDLLRAEGIAAPDALTTVEDDLLSFWQRPDLLLSQTCGFPFRHFLKDRVALVGTPDFGLEDCPAGHYRSALVVRRDDWRKSLDDLNGATFACNDVHSQSGYSAPLVTAQRAGLRFGAMRISGAHINSARMVATGQADTAGIDAVSWRHMTTFDAWVSGLQVLGWTDPSPGLPFITADTSLAPTLGLCLAQAIRSMPTELRTRLTLKGLVQIDARDYLSVLDPAA
;
A
#
# COMPACT_ATOMS: atom_id res chain seq x y z
N MET A 1 -12.54 3.52 29.81
CA MET A 1 -12.41 2.63 28.65
C MET A 1 -11.60 3.37 27.61
N THR A 2 -10.46 2.85 27.18
CA THR A 2 -9.67 3.43 26.07
C THR A 2 -10.54 3.40 24.82
N SER A 3 -10.64 4.54 24.14
CA SER A 3 -11.41 4.66 22.91
C SER A 3 -10.68 3.90 21.80
N LEU A 4 -11.35 2.92 21.16
CA LEU A 4 -10.81 2.20 20.02
C LEU A 4 -10.47 3.16 18.88
N VAL A 5 -9.42 2.85 18.11
CA VAL A 5 -8.97 3.65 16.97
C VAL A 5 -9.03 2.87 15.67
N ALA A 6 -9.34 3.55 14.57
CA ALA A 6 -9.29 2.99 13.23
C ALA A 6 -8.66 4.01 12.27
N ALA A 7 -7.81 3.56 11.34
CA ALA A 7 -7.18 4.43 10.35
C ALA A 7 -6.90 3.68 9.04
N PHE A 8 -7.11 4.36 7.91
CA PHE A 8 -6.73 3.86 6.59
C PHE A 8 -5.63 4.77 6.00
N PRO A 9 -4.38 4.64 6.52
CA PRO A 9 -3.30 5.58 6.18
C PRO A 9 -2.72 5.36 4.77
N MET A 10 -3.04 4.22 4.15
CA MET A 10 -2.56 3.91 2.81
C MET A 10 -3.44 4.54 1.73
N TYR A 11 -2.82 5.02 0.66
CA TYR A 11 -3.51 5.61 -0.51
C TYR A 11 -4.30 6.89 -0.21
N GLN A 12 -3.97 7.60 0.87
CA GLN A 12 -4.67 8.85 1.22
C GLN A 12 -4.41 9.94 0.19
N ARG A 13 -5.52 10.44 -0.39
CA ARG A 13 -5.57 11.61 -1.29
C ARG A 13 -6.88 12.34 -1.06
N ALA A 14 -6.86 13.66 -1.25
CA ALA A 14 -8.06 14.47 -1.09
C ALA A 14 -9.21 13.99 -1.99
N GLU A 15 -8.88 13.57 -3.23
CA GLU A 15 -9.83 13.07 -4.22
C GLU A 15 -10.49 11.74 -3.81
N LEU A 16 -9.82 10.94 -2.97
CA LEU A 16 -10.29 9.63 -2.52
C LEU A 16 -10.93 9.65 -1.13
N ARG A 17 -10.79 10.74 -0.38
CA ARG A 17 -11.30 10.86 0.98
C ARG A 17 -12.78 10.52 1.11
N PRO A 18 -13.70 11.05 0.26
CA PRO A 18 -15.12 10.68 0.36
C PRO A 18 -15.39 9.19 0.23
N ALA A 19 -14.58 8.47 -0.58
CA ALA A 19 -14.72 7.04 -0.77
C ALA A 19 -14.20 6.24 0.44
N PHE A 20 -13.10 6.66 1.07
CA PHE A 20 -12.62 6.06 2.32
C PHE A 20 -13.57 6.35 3.50
N ASP A 21 -14.13 7.55 3.58
CA ASP A 21 -15.12 7.91 4.60
C ASP A 21 -16.39 7.05 4.45
N ALA A 22 -16.85 6.82 3.23
CA ALA A 22 -17.99 5.93 2.96
C ALA A 22 -17.69 4.48 3.31
N LEU A 23 -16.50 3.96 2.97
CA LEU A 23 -16.06 2.62 3.35
C LEU A 23 -16.03 2.46 4.85
N TRP A 24 -15.45 3.44 5.57
CA TRP A 24 -15.41 3.41 7.03
C TRP A 24 -16.81 3.48 7.64
N SER A 25 -17.65 4.40 7.20
CA SER A 25 -19.01 4.55 7.73
C SER A 25 -19.81 3.25 7.58
N GLY A 26 -19.76 2.61 6.40
CA GLY A 26 -20.42 1.33 6.18
C GLY A 26 -19.85 0.21 7.07
N THR A 27 -18.53 0.15 7.22
CA THR A 27 -17.85 -0.83 8.10
C THR A 27 -18.24 -0.60 9.56
N ARG A 28 -18.16 0.64 10.04
CA ARG A 28 -18.52 1.05 11.40
C ARG A 28 -19.96 0.66 11.75
N ASP A 29 -20.90 0.95 10.87
CA ASP A 29 -22.32 0.72 11.13
C ASP A 29 -22.61 -0.79 11.23
N LEU A 30 -21.96 -1.61 10.40
CA LEU A 30 -22.04 -3.07 10.48
C LEU A 30 -21.41 -3.60 11.77
N LEU A 31 -20.23 -3.09 12.18
CA LEU A 31 -19.58 -3.48 13.43
C LEU A 31 -20.47 -3.16 14.65
N ARG A 32 -21.10 -1.98 14.66
CA ARG A 32 -22.00 -1.58 15.72
C ARG A 32 -23.26 -2.45 15.79
N ALA A 33 -23.76 -2.90 14.64
CA ALA A 33 -24.87 -3.86 14.59
C ALA A 33 -24.51 -5.23 15.19
N GLU A 34 -23.23 -5.63 15.09
CA GLU A 34 -22.68 -6.83 15.75
C GLU A 34 -22.30 -6.58 17.22
N GLY A 35 -22.62 -5.41 17.79
CA GLY A 35 -22.29 -5.05 19.18
C GLY A 35 -20.84 -4.67 19.42
N ILE A 36 -20.05 -4.46 18.36
CA ILE A 36 -18.65 -4.07 18.45
C ILE A 36 -18.56 -2.53 18.44
N ALA A 37 -17.93 -1.98 19.48
CA ALA A 37 -17.67 -0.54 19.55
C ALA A 37 -16.72 -0.13 18.40
N ALA A 38 -17.08 0.94 17.70
CA ALA A 38 -16.26 1.48 16.61
C ALA A 38 -16.28 3.02 16.66
N PRO A 39 -15.14 3.70 16.41
CA PRO A 39 -15.05 5.17 16.42
C PRO A 39 -15.90 5.79 15.32
N ASP A 40 -16.39 7.02 15.55
CA ASP A 40 -17.26 7.72 14.59
C ASP A 40 -16.54 8.03 13.27
N ALA A 41 -15.27 8.34 13.34
CA ALA A 41 -14.44 8.69 12.20
C ALA A 41 -13.09 7.98 12.24
N LEU A 42 -12.43 7.91 11.08
CA LEU A 42 -11.05 7.45 10.99
C LEU A 42 -10.11 8.42 11.72
N THR A 43 -9.16 7.88 12.44
CA THR A 43 -8.06 8.63 13.05
C THR A 43 -7.10 9.09 11.95
N THR A 44 -6.74 10.37 11.95
CA THR A 44 -5.64 10.86 11.13
C THR A 44 -4.32 10.47 11.79
N VAL A 45 -3.43 9.84 11.03
CA VAL A 45 -2.08 9.46 11.49
C VAL A 45 -1.10 10.26 10.65
N GLU A 46 -0.44 11.22 11.27
CA GLU A 46 0.49 12.12 10.58
C GLU A 46 1.92 11.60 10.63
N ASP A 47 2.32 11.01 11.76
CA ASP A 47 3.67 10.52 12.02
C ASP A 47 3.63 9.08 12.52
N ASP A 48 4.80 8.44 12.61
CA ASP A 48 5.04 7.12 13.23
C ASP A 48 3.91 6.08 13.09
N LEU A 49 3.68 5.69 11.85
CA LEU A 49 2.73 4.62 11.52
C LEU A 49 3.03 3.32 12.27
N LEU A 50 4.31 3.02 12.53
CA LEU A 50 4.68 1.79 13.21
C LEU A 50 4.19 1.76 14.66
N SER A 51 4.36 2.85 15.40
CA SER A 51 3.80 2.98 16.75
C SER A 51 2.28 2.95 16.74
N PHE A 52 1.64 3.56 15.74
CA PHE A 52 0.19 3.51 15.59
C PHE A 52 -0.31 2.08 15.40
N TRP A 53 0.31 1.29 14.54
CA TRP A 53 -0.09 -0.10 14.29
C TRP A 53 0.14 -1.04 15.48
N GLN A 54 1.01 -0.67 16.43
CA GLN A 54 1.30 -1.46 17.64
C GLN A 54 0.39 -1.10 18.83
N ARG A 55 -0.57 -0.21 18.65
CA ARG A 55 -1.49 0.20 19.70
C ARG A 55 -2.39 -0.97 20.13
N PRO A 56 -2.58 -1.19 21.45
CA PRO A 56 -3.48 -2.26 21.95
C PRO A 56 -4.96 -1.96 21.71
N ASP A 57 -5.33 -0.71 21.45
CA ASP A 57 -6.68 -0.26 21.13
C ASP A 57 -6.94 -0.12 19.62
N LEU A 58 -6.06 -0.71 18.78
CA LEU A 58 -6.21 -0.71 17.32
C LEU A 58 -7.35 -1.64 16.90
N LEU A 59 -8.51 -1.05 16.54
CA LEU A 59 -9.64 -1.81 16.03
C LEU A 59 -9.40 -2.26 14.58
N LEU A 60 -9.01 -1.32 13.71
CA LEU A 60 -8.79 -1.62 12.29
C LEU A 60 -7.81 -0.61 11.67
N SER A 61 -6.80 -1.11 10.98
CA SER A 61 -5.97 -0.26 10.13
C SER A 61 -5.46 -1.03 8.92
N GLN A 62 -4.91 -0.31 7.95
CA GLN A 62 -4.22 -0.89 6.81
C GLN A 62 -2.72 -0.68 6.97
N THR A 63 -1.90 -1.71 6.74
CA THR A 63 -0.43 -1.64 6.81
C THR A 63 0.23 -2.11 5.52
N CYS A 64 1.54 -1.91 5.40
CA CYS A 64 2.33 -2.45 4.30
C CYS A 64 2.87 -3.85 4.65
N GLY A 65 3.15 -4.68 3.63
CA GLY A 65 3.66 -6.04 3.81
C GLY A 65 5.01 -6.11 4.52
N PHE A 66 5.92 -5.15 4.29
CA PHE A 66 7.22 -5.12 4.96
C PHE A 66 7.08 -4.87 6.48
N PRO A 67 6.40 -3.82 6.97
CA PRO A 67 6.14 -3.65 8.40
C PRO A 67 5.42 -4.85 9.02
N PHE A 68 4.45 -5.45 8.31
CA PHE A 68 3.77 -6.63 8.82
C PHE A 68 4.78 -7.76 9.11
N ARG A 69 5.63 -8.12 8.14
CA ARG A 69 6.60 -9.22 8.29
C ARG A 69 7.61 -9.00 9.40
N HIS A 70 8.14 -7.78 9.51
CA HIS A 70 9.30 -7.49 10.35
C HIS A 70 8.94 -7.05 11.77
N PHE A 71 7.80 -6.37 11.93
CA PHE A 71 7.49 -5.70 13.19
C PHE A 71 6.14 -6.06 13.81
N LEU A 72 5.17 -6.54 12.99
CA LEU A 72 3.78 -6.64 13.42
C LEU A 72 3.23 -8.06 13.46
N LYS A 73 3.85 -9.05 12.83
CA LYS A 73 3.33 -10.42 12.65
C LYS A 73 2.89 -11.12 13.94
N ASP A 74 3.56 -10.81 15.05
CA ASP A 74 3.28 -11.41 16.36
C ASP A 74 2.46 -10.47 17.28
N ARG A 75 1.99 -9.33 16.75
CA ARG A 75 1.29 -8.28 17.51
C ARG A 75 -0.10 -7.98 17.01
N VAL A 76 -0.39 -8.28 15.74
CA VAL A 76 -1.67 -7.99 15.10
C VAL A 76 -2.17 -9.20 14.33
N ALA A 77 -3.48 -9.28 14.14
CA ALA A 77 -4.12 -10.26 13.29
C ALA A 77 -4.44 -9.66 11.92
N LEU A 78 -4.31 -10.46 10.86
CA LEU A 78 -4.77 -10.12 9.52
C LEU A 78 -6.31 -10.18 9.48
N VAL A 79 -6.93 -9.13 8.96
CA VAL A 79 -8.37 -9.02 8.75
C VAL A 79 -8.75 -9.40 7.31
N GLY A 80 -7.89 -9.06 6.37
CA GLY A 80 -8.05 -9.35 4.95
C GLY A 80 -7.28 -8.34 4.10
N THR A 81 -7.13 -8.65 2.82
CA THR A 81 -6.36 -7.85 1.88
C THR A 81 -7.28 -7.29 0.81
N PRO A 82 -7.32 -5.97 0.60
CA PRO A 82 -8.14 -5.38 -0.46
C PRO A 82 -7.62 -5.81 -1.84
N ASP A 83 -8.54 -6.16 -2.71
CA ASP A 83 -8.27 -6.42 -4.12
C ASP A 83 -8.56 -5.18 -4.94
N PHE A 84 -7.54 -4.60 -5.54
CA PHE A 84 -7.63 -3.43 -6.42
C PHE A 84 -7.72 -3.80 -7.91
N GLY A 85 -7.81 -5.08 -8.25
CA GLY A 85 -7.91 -5.55 -9.63
C GLY A 85 -6.78 -5.04 -10.50
N LEU A 86 -5.54 -5.21 -10.05
CA LEU A 86 -4.36 -4.85 -10.81
C LEU A 86 -4.11 -5.87 -11.91
N GLU A 87 -3.75 -5.38 -13.09
CA GLU A 87 -3.38 -6.21 -14.23
C GLU A 87 -2.15 -7.07 -13.90
N ASP A 88 -2.13 -8.32 -14.35
CA ASP A 88 -1.08 -9.31 -14.11
C ASP A 88 -0.76 -9.57 -12.62
N CYS A 89 -1.73 -9.29 -11.73
CA CYS A 89 -1.64 -9.63 -10.33
C CYS A 89 -2.80 -10.56 -9.93
N PRO A 90 -2.54 -11.60 -9.14
CA PRO A 90 -3.62 -12.34 -8.48
C PRO A 90 -4.47 -11.43 -7.60
N ALA A 91 -5.71 -11.81 -7.32
CA ALA A 91 -6.59 -11.03 -6.42
C ALA A 91 -5.90 -10.74 -5.08
N GLY A 92 -5.96 -9.50 -4.63
CA GLY A 92 -5.32 -9.03 -3.40
C GLY A 92 -3.80 -8.90 -3.46
N HIS A 93 -3.18 -9.15 -4.62
CA HIS A 93 -1.75 -8.91 -4.84
C HIS A 93 -1.51 -7.58 -5.54
N TYR A 94 -0.29 -7.10 -5.44
CA TYR A 94 0.16 -5.88 -6.09
C TYR A 94 1.63 -5.99 -6.51
N ARG A 95 2.08 -5.06 -7.32
CA ARG A 95 3.45 -4.94 -7.80
C ARG A 95 3.89 -3.48 -7.80
N SER A 96 5.14 -3.22 -8.06
CA SER A 96 5.68 -1.86 -8.15
C SER A 96 6.11 -1.53 -9.57
N ALA A 97 5.78 -0.32 -10.02
CA ALA A 97 6.29 0.27 -11.24
C ALA A 97 7.71 0.80 -10.99
N LEU A 98 8.66 0.43 -11.82
CA LEU A 98 9.94 1.11 -11.92
C LEU A 98 9.81 2.23 -12.95
N VAL A 99 9.77 3.47 -12.46
CA VAL A 99 9.46 4.63 -13.29
C VAL A 99 10.71 5.44 -13.60
N VAL A 100 10.76 5.97 -14.83
CA VAL A 100 11.78 6.91 -15.31
C VAL A 100 11.11 8.09 -16.01
N ARG A 101 11.84 9.15 -16.31
CA ARG A 101 11.32 10.22 -17.19
C ARG A 101 11.02 9.66 -18.58
N ARG A 102 10.02 10.20 -19.23
CA ARG A 102 9.64 9.78 -20.61
C ARG A 102 10.73 10.07 -21.63
N ASP A 103 11.48 11.13 -21.43
CA ASP A 103 12.62 11.55 -22.28
C ASP A 103 13.96 10.92 -21.85
N ASP A 104 13.95 10.02 -20.85
CA ASP A 104 15.15 9.33 -20.40
C ASP A 104 15.67 8.38 -21.50
N TRP A 105 17.00 8.27 -21.59
CA TRP A 105 17.66 7.39 -22.55
C TRP A 105 17.51 5.90 -22.18
N ARG A 106 17.23 5.58 -20.92
CA ARG A 106 17.06 4.21 -20.43
C ARG A 106 15.79 3.60 -21.03
N LYS A 107 15.91 2.38 -21.57
CA LYS A 107 14.82 1.69 -22.27
C LYS A 107 14.53 0.30 -21.72
N SER A 108 15.38 -0.21 -20.82
CA SER A 108 15.27 -1.53 -20.21
C SER A 108 15.62 -1.47 -18.72
N LEU A 109 15.31 -2.54 -17.99
CA LEU A 109 15.72 -2.67 -16.58
C LEU A 109 17.24 -2.68 -16.43
N ASP A 110 17.96 -3.26 -17.39
CA ASP A 110 19.43 -3.32 -17.38
C ASP A 110 20.07 -1.93 -17.37
N ASP A 111 19.43 -0.96 -17.98
CA ASP A 111 19.90 0.42 -18.02
C ASP A 111 19.80 1.12 -16.65
N LEU A 112 19.13 0.51 -15.68
CA LEU A 112 19.03 1.03 -14.31
C LEU A 112 20.26 0.72 -13.45
N ASN A 113 21.23 -0.02 -13.96
CA ASN A 113 22.44 -0.31 -13.20
C ASN A 113 23.20 0.99 -12.88
N GLY A 114 23.49 1.22 -11.60
CA GLY A 114 24.11 2.46 -11.12
C GLY A 114 23.18 3.69 -11.06
N ALA A 115 21.92 3.58 -11.45
CA ALA A 115 20.95 4.68 -11.40
C ALA A 115 20.70 5.18 -9.98
N THR A 116 20.55 6.49 -9.81
CA THR A 116 20.08 7.07 -8.54
C THR A 116 18.62 6.68 -8.32
N PHE A 117 18.36 6.01 -7.19
CA PHE A 117 17.06 5.43 -6.87
C PHE A 117 16.34 6.23 -5.78
N ALA A 118 15.11 6.65 -6.03
CA ALA A 118 14.24 7.23 -5.01
C ALA A 118 13.28 6.18 -4.44
N CYS A 119 13.24 6.08 -3.10
CA CYS A 119 12.26 5.27 -2.38
C CYS A 119 11.50 6.13 -1.37
N ASN A 120 10.27 5.72 -1.06
CA ASN A 120 9.47 6.44 -0.06
C ASN A 120 9.98 6.20 1.36
N ASP A 121 10.35 4.97 1.71
CA ASP A 121 10.79 4.55 3.03
C ASP A 121 11.58 3.24 2.92
N VAL A 122 12.59 3.04 3.76
CA VAL A 122 13.38 1.79 3.83
C VAL A 122 12.57 0.60 4.38
N HIS A 123 11.46 0.85 5.04
CA HIS A 123 10.50 -0.16 5.50
C HIS A 123 9.32 -0.35 4.51
N SER A 124 9.45 0.13 3.28
CA SER A 124 8.42 -0.03 2.26
C SER A 124 8.63 -1.30 1.45
N GLN A 125 7.59 -2.13 1.33
CA GLN A 125 7.62 -3.28 0.43
C GLN A 125 7.69 -2.82 -1.03
N SER A 126 6.84 -1.88 -1.44
CA SER A 126 6.72 -1.46 -2.84
C SER A 126 7.77 -0.44 -3.27
N GLY A 127 8.17 0.47 -2.37
CA GLY A 127 9.11 1.52 -2.72
C GLY A 127 10.56 1.15 -2.50
N TYR A 128 10.84 0.11 -1.71
CA TYR A 128 12.19 -0.28 -1.35
C TYR A 128 12.47 -1.77 -1.62
N SER A 129 11.81 -2.69 -0.88
CA SER A 129 12.16 -4.10 -0.89
C SER A 129 11.97 -4.74 -2.27
N ALA A 130 10.78 -4.65 -2.87
CA ALA A 130 10.50 -5.27 -4.17
C ALA A 130 11.36 -4.73 -5.31
N PRO A 131 11.59 -3.42 -5.47
CA PRO A 131 12.53 -2.89 -6.45
C PRO A 131 13.97 -3.40 -6.29
N LEU A 132 14.48 -3.46 -5.06
CA LEU A 132 15.83 -3.96 -4.79
C LEU A 132 15.96 -5.45 -5.09
N VAL A 133 14.98 -6.27 -4.69
CA VAL A 133 14.94 -7.70 -5.03
C VAL A 133 14.92 -7.89 -6.54
N THR A 134 14.12 -7.08 -7.26
CA THR A 134 14.05 -7.14 -8.72
C THR A 134 15.39 -6.80 -9.37
N ALA A 135 16.04 -5.74 -8.92
CA ALA A 135 17.38 -5.37 -9.40
C ALA A 135 18.40 -6.48 -9.12
N GLN A 136 18.45 -7.00 -7.89
CA GLN A 136 19.38 -8.06 -7.50
C GLN A 136 19.20 -9.35 -8.32
N ARG A 137 17.95 -9.75 -8.60
CA ARG A 137 17.67 -10.92 -9.46
C ARG A 137 18.13 -10.73 -10.89
N ALA A 138 18.11 -9.48 -11.38
CA ALA A 138 18.65 -9.12 -12.70
C ALA A 138 20.17 -8.89 -12.69
N GLY A 139 20.85 -9.09 -11.56
CA GLY A 139 22.27 -8.81 -11.42
C GLY A 139 22.64 -7.33 -11.40
N LEU A 140 21.68 -6.46 -11.12
CA LEU A 140 21.81 -5.01 -11.12
C LEU A 140 21.95 -4.47 -9.71
N ARG A 141 22.52 -3.27 -9.62
CA ARG A 141 22.57 -2.49 -8.37
C ARG A 141 22.21 -1.05 -8.66
N PHE A 142 21.32 -0.49 -7.87
CA PHE A 142 21.12 0.95 -7.87
C PHE A 142 22.36 1.66 -7.29
N GLY A 143 22.58 2.90 -7.72
CA GLY A 143 23.62 3.77 -7.18
C GLY A 143 23.19 4.45 -5.88
N ALA A 144 23.22 5.78 -5.85
CA ALA A 144 22.80 6.53 -4.67
C ALA A 144 21.29 6.33 -4.40
N MET A 145 20.94 6.14 -3.12
CA MET A 145 19.54 6.07 -2.67
C MET A 145 19.09 7.40 -2.08
N ARG A 146 17.86 7.80 -2.38
CA ARG A 146 17.21 9.00 -1.83
C ARG A 146 15.88 8.63 -1.20
N ILE A 147 15.69 9.00 0.07
CA ILE A 147 14.43 8.77 0.79
C ILE A 147 13.55 10.00 0.61
N SER A 148 12.32 9.79 0.17
CA SER A 148 11.38 10.85 -0.24
C SER A 148 10.19 11.04 0.71
N GLY A 149 9.92 10.09 1.61
CA GLY A 149 8.80 10.08 2.54
C GLY A 149 7.47 9.56 1.95
N ALA A 150 7.27 9.64 0.62
CA ALA A 150 6.02 9.19 -0.02
C ALA A 150 6.25 8.83 -1.50
N HIS A 151 5.45 7.90 -2.05
CA HIS A 151 5.51 7.50 -3.47
C HIS A 151 5.37 8.69 -4.43
N ILE A 152 4.48 9.63 -4.13
CA ILE A 152 4.30 10.84 -4.95
C ILE A 152 5.56 11.71 -4.98
N ASN A 153 6.28 11.79 -3.86
CA ASN A 153 7.54 12.53 -3.78
C ASN A 153 8.66 11.78 -4.52
N SER A 154 8.72 10.43 -4.43
CA SER A 154 9.65 9.63 -5.22
C SER A 154 9.44 9.87 -6.72
N ALA A 155 8.19 9.84 -7.18
CA ALA A 155 7.85 10.14 -8.58
C ALA A 155 8.23 11.57 -8.97
N ARG A 156 8.05 12.57 -8.08
CA ARG A 156 8.48 13.96 -8.31
C ARG A 156 9.99 14.09 -8.41
N MET A 157 10.75 13.37 -7.56
CA MET A 157 12.22 13.35 -7.66
C MET A 157 12.68 12.86 -9.04
N VAL A 158 12.01 11.85 -9.60
CA VAL A 158 12.29 11.38 -10.97
C VAL A 158 11.91 12.44 -11.99
N ALA A 159 10.71 13.02 -11.91
CA ALA A 159 10.23 14.03 -12.86
C ALA A 159 11.14 15.26 -12.90
N THR A 160 11.73 15.64 -11.77
CA THR A 160 12.63 16.83 -11.66
C THR A 160 14.12 16.49 -11.83
N GLY A 161 14.48 15.24 -12.12
CA GLY A 161 15.88 14.82 -12.31
C GLY A 161 16.69 14.72 -11.00
N GLN A 162 16.05 14.73 -9.84
CA GLN A 162 16.71 14.52 -8.55
C GLN A 162 17.02 13.03 -8.29
N ALA A 163 16.31 12.14 -8.98
CA ALA A 163 16.59 10.72 -9.07
C ALA A 163 16.40 10.25 -10.51
N ASP A 164 17.03 9.15 -10.89
CA ASP A 164 16.89 8.55 -12.21
C ASP A 164 15.66 7.67 -12.30
N THR A 165 15.39 6.92 -11.24
CA THR A 165 14.27 5.97 -11.16
C THR A 165 13.69 5.91 -9.75
N ALA A 166 12.48 5.35 -9.65
CA ALA A 166 11.80 5.12 -8.37
C ALA A 166 10.93 3.87 -8.45
N GLY A 167 10.78 3.20 -7.31
CA GLY A 167 9.78 2.14 -7.12
C GLY A 167 8.45 2.75 -6.64
N ILE A 168 7.39 2.59 -7.41
CA ILE A 168 6.08 3.15 -7.11
C ILE A 168 5.05 2.03 -7.01
N ASP A 169 4.35 1.93 -5.88
CA ASP A 169 3.20 1.05 -5.72
C ASP A 169 2.20 1.21 -6.88
N ALA A 170 1.74 0.10 -7.47
CA ALA A 170 0.91 0.14 -8.67
C ALA A 170 -0.46 0.82 -8.45
N VAL A 171 -1.04 0.74 -7.24
CA VAL A 171 -2.27 1.47 -6.91
C VAL A 171 -1.97 2.97 -6.82
N SER A 172 -0.87 3.33 -6.14
CA SER A 172 -0.40 4.72 -6.08
C SER A 172 -0.08 5.26 -7.48
N TRP A 173 0.56 4.47 -8.35
CA TRP A 173 0.83 4.84 -9.74
C TRP A 173 -0.46 5.09 -10.52
N ARG A 174 -1.45 4.19 -10.41
CA ARG A 174 -2.77 4.34 -11.03
C ARG A 174 -3.45 5.64 -10.57
N HIS A 175 -3.41 5.94 -9.26
CA HIS A 175 -3.95 7.19 -8.73
C HIS A 175 -3.22 8.42 -9.29
N MET A 176 -1.88 8.39 -9.31
CA MET A 176 -1.09 9.49 -9.86
C MET A 176 -1.39 9.73 -11.33
N THR A 177 -1.47 8.68 -12.15
CA THR A 177 -1.81 8.81 -13.58
C THR A 177 -3.24 9.34 -13.81
N THR A 178 -4.13 9.12 -12.86
CA THR A 178 -5.52 9.60 -12.93
C THR A 178 -5.65 11.06 -12.51
N PHE A 179 -4.93 11.49 -11.48
CA PHE A 179 -5.18 12.77 -10.82
C PHE A 179 -4.06 13.80 -11.01
N ASP A 180 -2.86 13.38 -11.39
CA ASP A 180 -1.68 14.27 -11.48
C ASP A 180 -1.19 14.41 -12.93
N ALA A 181 -1.59 15.47 -13.62
CA ALA A 181 -1.25 15.69 -15.03
C ALA A 181 0.27 15.67 -15.33
N TRP A 182 1.11 16.09 -14.37
CA TRP A 182 2.57 16.10 -14.52
C TRP A 182 3.18 14.69 -14.66
N VAL A 183 2.47 13.64 -14.20
CA VAL A 183 2.91 12.24 -14.30
C VAL A 183 3.01 11.77 -15.77
N SER A 184 2.34 12.45 -16.70
CA SER A 184 2.50 12.22 -18.14
C SER A 184 3.94 12.37 -18.64
N GLY A 185 4.79 13.10 -17.90
CA GLY A 185 6.23 13.20 -18.14
C GLY A 185 7.06 11.98 -17.69
N LEU A 186 6.42 11.01 -17.03
CA LEU A 186 7.04 9.75 -16.60
C LEU A 186 6.56 8.58 -17.47
N GLN A 187 7.30 7.47 -17.39
CA GLN A 187 6.91 6.19 -17.99
C GLN A 187 7.36 5.04 -17.09
N VAL A 188 6.65 3.93 -17.17
CA VAL A 188 7.05 2.68 -16.52
C VAL A 188 8.04 1.97 -17.42
N LEU A 189 9.22 1.68 -16.90
CA LEU A 189 10.25 0.91 -17.57
C LEU A 189 10.09 -0.58 -17.36
N GLY A 190 9.57 -0.97 -16.21
CA GLY A 190 9.31 -2.35 -15.85
C GLY A 190 8.51 -2.47 -14.56
N TRP A 191 8.15 -3.70 -14.23
CA TRP A 191 7.38 -4.03 -13.03
C TRP A 191 8.13 -5.04 -12.18
N THR A 192 7.94 -4.97 -10.87
CA THR A 192 8.38 -6.04 -9.97
C THR A 192 7.44 -7.24 -10.05
N ASP A 193 7.88 -8.39 -9.56
CA ASP A 193 6.99 -9.53 -9.34
C ASP A 193 5.84 -9.15 -8.39
N PRO A 194 4.63 -9.72 -8.57
CA PRO A 194 3.54 -9.56 -7.63
C PRO A 194 3.88 -10.10 -6.23
N SER A 195 3.40 -9.42 -5.21
CA SER A 195 3.44 -9.84 -3.82
C SER A 195 2.09 -9.58 -3.13
N PRO A 196 1.78 -10.20 -1.98
CA PRO A 196 0.59 -9.87 -1.21
C PRO A 196 0.45 -8.37 -0.99
N GLY A 197 -0.77 -7.84 -1.20
CA GLY A 197 -1.08 -6.41 -1.08
C GLY A 197 -1.06 -5.93 0.36
N LEU A 198 -1.51 -4.71 0.58
CA LEU A 198 -1.49 -4.04 1.88
C LEU A 198 -2.64 -4.55 2.75
N PRO A 199 -2.40 -5.37 3.78
CA PRO A 199 -3.47 -6.00 4.55
C PRO A 199 -4.13 -5.02 5.52
N PHE A 200 -5.40 -5.24 5.80
CA PHE A 200 -6.05 -4.73 7.00
C PHE A 200 -5.66 -5.58 8.20
N ILE A 201 -5.43 -4.93 9.33
CA ILE A 201 -4.95 -5.51 10.58
C ILE A 201 -5.78 -5.01 11.77
N THR A 202 -5.78 -5.80 12.84
CA THR A 202 -6.36 -5.46 14.14
C THR A 202 -5.46 -5.94 15.29
N ALA A 203 -5.48 -5.26 16.43
CA ALA A 203 -4.80 -5.72 17.65
C ALA A 203 -5.56 -6.87 18.32
N ASP A 204 -6.88 -6.98 18.10
CA ASP A 204 -7.70 -8.04 18.70
C ASP A 204 -7.93 -9.19 17.71
N THR A 205 -7.17 -10.27 17.93
CA THR A 205 -7.25 -11.48 17.10
C THR A 205 -8.66 -12.08 17.06
N SER A 206 -9.43 -11.96 18.14
CA SER A 206 -10.79 -12.53 18.22
C SER A 206 -11.78 -11.81 17.33
N LEU A 207 -11.54 -10.53 17.05
CA LEU A 207 -12.39 -9.71 16.19
C LEU A 207 -12.04 -9.82 14.69
N ALA A 208 -10.87 -10.34 14.34
CA ALA A 208 -10.41 -10.35 12.94
C ALA A 208 -11.42 -10.99 11.95
N PRO A 209 -12.07 -12.12 12.25
CA PRO A 209 -13.06 -12.70 11.32
C PRO A 209 -14.28 -11.79 11.11
N THR A 210 -14.84 -11.23 12.19
CA THR A 210 -16.01 -10.34 12.10
C THR A 210 -15.67 -9.03 11.41
N LEU A 211 -14.50 -8.46 11.70
CA LEU A 211 -13.99 -7.27 10.98
C LEU A 211 -13.87 -7.55 9.48
N GLY A 212 -13.35 -8.71 9.09
CA GLY A 212 -13.24 -9.11 7.69
C GLY A 212 -14.60 -9.24 7.00
N LEU A 213 -15.59 -9.84 7.66
CA LEU A 213 -16.95 -9.97 7.13
C LEU A 213 -17.62 -8.60 6.95
N CYS A 214 -17.56 -7.74 7.97
CA CYS A 214 -18.14 -6.40 7.95
C CYS A 214 -17.47 -5.54 6.85
N LEU A 215 -16.14 -5.56 6.78
CA LEU A 215 -15.40 -4.80 5.77
C LEU A 215 -15.71 -5.28 4.34
N ALA A 216 -15.75 -6.60 4.11
CA ALA A 216 -16.12 -7.18 2.82
C ALA A 216 -17.56 -6.82 2.43
N GLN A 217 -18.49 -6.82 3.39
CA GLN A 217 -19.87 -6.39 3.14
C GLN A 217 -19.95 -4.89 2.85
N ALA A 218 -19.25 -4.06 3.62
CA ALA A 218 -19.18 -2.62 3.38
C ALA A 218 -18.67 -2.32 1.96
N ILE A 219 -17.59 -2.98 1.51
CA ILE A 219 -17.07 -2.85 0.15
C ILE A 219 -18.14 -3.19 -0.90
N ARG A 220 -18.87 -4.30 -0.73
CA ARG A 220 -19.93 -4.69 -1.67
C ARG A 220 -21.09 -3.69 -1.71
N SER A 221 -21.43 -3.11 -0.56
CA SER A 221 -22.56 -2.18 -0.40
C SER A 221 -22.22 -0.73 -0.71
N MET A 222 -20.94 -0.40 -0.94
CA MET A 222 -20.54 0.95 -1.34
C MET A 222 -21.25 1.42 -2.61
N PRO A 223 -21.61 2.70 -2.72
CA PRO A 223 -22.00 3.31 -3.98
C PRO A 223 -20.98 2.98 -5.07
N THR A 224 -21.46 2.51 -6.22
CA THR A 224 -20.60 2.02 -7.32
C THR A 224 -19.58 3.07 -7.74
N GLU A 225 -19.96 4.35 -7.79
CA GLU A 225 -19.05 5.45 -8.14
C GLU A 225 -17.86 5.54 -7.17
N LEU A 226 -18.12 5.51 -5.85
CA LEU A 226 -17.08 5.60 -4.84
C LEU A 226 -16.18 4.38 -4.84
N ARG A 227 -16.76 3.18 -5.00
CA ARG A 227 -16.00 1.94 -5.12
C ARG A 227 -15.11 1.94 -6.37
N THR A 228 -15.63 2.41 -7.51
CA THR A 228 -14.86 2.55 -8.75
C THR A 228 -13.73 3.57 -8.60
N ARG A 229 -13.98 4.67 -7.88
CA ARG A 229 -12.95 5.68 -7.62
C ARG A 229 -11.77 5.14 -6.81
N LEU A 230 -12.02 4.22 -5.86
CA LEU A 230 -10.97 3.46 -5.16
C LEU A 230 -10.38 2.32 -6.01
N THR A 231 -10.99 1.98 -7.15
CA THR A 231 -10.70 0.77 -7.93
C THR A 231 -10.79 -0.52 -7.12
N LEU A 232 -11.58 -0.51 -6.04
CA LEU A 232 -11.69 -1.59 -5.07
C LEU A 232 -12.67 -2.66 -5.57
N LYS A 233 -12.18 -3.88 -5.80
CA LYS A 233 -12.98 -5.02 -6.28
C LYS A 233 -13.60 -5.81 -5.13
N GLY A 234 -12.87 -5.98 -4.04
CA GLY A 234 -13.30 -6.77 -2.91
C GLY A 234 -12.24 -6.85 -1.81
N LEU A 235 -12.45 -7.80 -0.91
CA LEU A 235 -11.52 -8.19 0.13
C LEU A 235 -11.25 -9.69 -0.01
N VAL A 236 -9.99 -10.09 0.01
CA VAL A 236 -9.57 -11.50 -0.06
C VAL A 236 -8.80 -11.89 1.20
N GLN A 237 -8.80 -13.18 1.50
CA GLN A 237 -7.99 -13.73 2.58
C GLN A 237 -6.67 -14.22 1.97
N ILE A 238 -5.57 -13.68 2.44
CA ILE A 238 -4.20 -14.13 2.12
C ILE A 238 -3.59 -14.62 3.43
N ASP A 239 -3.05 -15.84 3.41
CA ASP A 239 -2.43 -16.45 4.59
C ASP A 239 -1.20 -15.64 5.04
N ALA A 240 -0.97 -15.56 6.34
CA ALA A 240 0.22 -14.90 6.89
C ALA A 240 1.53 -15.50 6.33
N ARG A 241 1.55 -16.81 6.03
CA ARG A 241 2.71 -17.47 5.42
C ARG A 241 3.08 -16.88 4.06
N ASP A 242 2.09 -16.45 3.28
CA ASP A 242 2.35 -15.85 1.96
C ASP A 242 3.06 -14.49 2.12
N TYR A 243 2.66 -13.69 3.11
CA TYR A 243 3.38 -12.48 3.48
C TYR A 243 4.81 -12.78 3.96
N LEU A 244 4.96 -13.78 4.84
CA LEU A 244 6.25 -14.13 5.43
C LEU A 244 7.23 -14.75 4.43
N SER A 245 6.74 -15.30 3.32
CA SER A 245 7.55 -15.89 2.24
C SER A 245 8.10 -14.83 1.27
N VAL A 246 7.64 -13.60 1.33
CA VAL A 246 8.13 -12.53 0.45
C VAL A 246 9.61 -12.24 0.74
N LEU A 247 10.41 -12.24 -0.30
CA LEU A 247 11.86 -12.06 -0.17
C LEU A 247 12.21 -10.62 0.23
N ASP A 248 13.23 -10.52 1.07
CA ASP A 248 13.90 -9.26 1.37
C ASP A 248 15.13 -9.08 0.49
N PRO A 249 15.54 -7.84 0.21
CA PRO A 249 16.79 -7.60 -0.51
C PRO A 249 17.98 -8.13 0.32
N ALA A 250 18.95 -8.74 -0.35
CA ALA A 250 20.21 -9.09 0.28
C ALA A 250 20.93 -7.83 0.79
N ALA A 251 21.64 -7.97 1.91
CA ALA A 251 22.40 -6.90 2.53
C ALA A 251 23.55 -6.39 1.63
#